data_e8037af3474168be3e19187ddb9eed51
#
_entry.id   e8037af3474168be3e19187ddb9eed51
#
_cell.length_a   1.000
_cell.length_b   1.000
_cell.length_c   1.000
_cell.angle_alpha   90.00
_cell.angle_beta   90.00
_cell.angle_gamma   90.00
#
_symmetry.space_group_name_H-M   'P 1'
#
loop_
_entity.id
_entity.type
_entity.pdbx_description
1 polymer ?
#
loop_
_entity_poly.entity_id
_entity_poly.type
_entity_poly.pdbx_seq_one_letter_code
_entity_poly.pdbx_strand_id
1 'polypeptide(L)'
;MSTAFKEWAVICEALGNGQQSIIIRKGGIAEGRAGFAFKHEEFLLFPTFFHEQLAKTTLPPETLIPEPSEEETEIRYAAAVEWTQLVTDLGLIAKLREFHVLQHSEVEARFHYDEPEGVHVAFVRIYRLEPSIQLKNEKKYGGCRSWLDLPESEGVALVSVLSDEEHTRRRELLKGLLGL
;
A
#
# COMPACT_ATOMS: atom_id res chain seq x y z
N MET A 1 0.18 -11.66 13.50
CA MET A 1 0.68 -11.23 12.14
C MET A 1 2.07 -10.62 12.34
N SER A 2 3.08 -11.15 11.62
CA SER A 2 4.48 -10.72 11.76
C SER A 2 5.09 -10.22 10.45
N THR A 3 4.43 -10.42 9.33
CA THR A 3 4.89 -9.90 8.03
C THR A 3 4.39 -8.49 7.81
N ALA A 4 5.27 -7.59 7.34
CA ALA A 4 4.91 -6.22 7.00
C ALA A 4 5.35 -5.84 5.59
N PHE A 5 4.57 -4.99 4.95
CA PHE A 5 4.80 -4.43 3.64
C PHE A 5 5.15 -2.95 3.77
N LYS A 6 6.28 -2.54 3.22
CA LYS A 6 6.69 -1.14 3.19
C LYS A 6 5.88 -0.36 2.17
N GLU A 7 5.19 0.66 2.64
CA GLU A 7 4.47 1.59 1.78
C GLU A 7 4.70 3.03 2.26
N TRP A 8 4.50 4.01 1.39
CA TRP A 8 4.60 5.41 1.77
C TRP A 8 3.62 5.74 2.88
N ALA A 9 4.05 6.52 3.87
CA ALA A 9 3.20 6.88 5.00
C ALA A 9 1.89 7.56 4.53
N VAL A 10 1.95 8.43 3.53
CA VAL A 10 0.76 9.05 2.91
C VAL A 10 -0.20 8.02 2.31
N ILE A 11 0.31 6.96 1.72
CA ILE A 11 -0.52 5.88 1.16
C ILE A 11 -1.10 5.01 2.28
N CYS A 12 -0.32 4.71 3.33
CA CYS A 12 -0.85 4.02 4.52
C CYS A 12 -2.03 4.77 5.11
N GLU A 13 -1.93 6.11 5.25
CA GLU A 13 -3.03 6.94 5.74
C GLU A 13 -4.23 6.97 4.77
N ALA A 14 -3.99 7.09 3.47
CA ALA A 14 -5.07 7.07 2.48
C ALA A 14 -5.84 5.73 2.48
N LEU A 15 -5.14 4.61 2.63
CA LEU A 15 -5.74 3.29 2.84
C LEU A 15 -6.51 3.23 4.15
N GLY A 16 -5.90 3.69 5.26
CA GLY A 16 -6.46 3.69 6.60
C GLY A 16 -7.66 4.62 6.79
N ASN A 17 -7.81 5.63 5.93
CA ASN A 17 -8.95 6.55 5.90
C ASN A 17 -10.00 6.17 4.83
N GLY A 18 -9.82 5.04 4.15
CA GLY A 18 -10.73 4.56 3.12
C GLY A 18 -10.73 5.38 1.83
N GLN A 19 -9.76 6.28 1.63
CA GLN A 19 -9.59 7.06 0.40
C GLN A 19 -8.99 6.22 -0.73
N GLN A 20 -8.30 5.14 -0.39
CA GLN A 20 -7.64 4.22 -1.32
C GLN A 20 -8.06 2.77 -1.02
N SER A 21 -8.15 1.93 -2.06
CA SER A 21 -8.54 0.51 -1.94
C SER A 21 -7.61 -0.43 -2.71
N ILE A 22 -6.64 0.12 -3.44
CA ILE A 22 -5.66 -0.66 -4.19
C ILE A 22 -4.25 -0.25 -3.81
N ILE A 23 -3.31 -1.18 -3.89
CA ILE A 23 -1.88 -0.89 -3.82
C ILE A 23 -1.30 -1.09 -5.21
N ILE A 24 -0.55 -0.10 -5.71
CA ILE A 24 0.10 -0.12 -7.03
C ILE A 24 1.61 -0.22 -6.85
N ARG A 25 2.23 -1.28 -7.37
CA ARG A 25 3.68 -1.51 -7.25
C ARG A 25 4.28 -1.96 -8.57
N LYS A 26 5.45 -1.45 -8.88
CA LYS A 26 6.26 -1.96 -9.99
C LYS A 26 7.19 -3.09 -9.53
N GLY A 27 7.73 -2.96 -8.36
CA GLY A 27 8.83 -3.74 -7.85
C GLY A 27 10.08 -2.88 -7.67
N GLY A 28 11.12 -3.44 -7.10
CA GLY A 28 12.36 -2.75 -6.84
C GLY A 28 13.58 -3.64 -7.12
N ILE A 29 14.76 -3.02 -7.16
CA ILE A 29 16.05 -3.68 -7.43
C ILE A 29 16.32 -4.86 -6.48
N ALA A 30 15.81 -4.79 -5.25
CA ALA A 30 16.01 -5.82 -4.23
C ALA A 30 15.21 -7.12 -4.46
N GLU A 31 14.25 -7.12 -5.38
CA GLU A 31 13.36 -8.27 -5.65
C GLU A 31 13.93 -9.23 -6.71
N GLY A 32 15.10 -8.89 -7.26
CA GLY A 32 15.87 -9.73 -8.17
C GLY A 32 15.16 -10.02 -9.51
N ARG A 33 15.65 -11.04 -10.23
CA ARG A 33 15.16 -11.39 -11.58
C ARG A 33 13.71 -11.91 -11.61
N ALA A 34 13.15 -12.32 -10.46
CA ALA A 34 11.77 -12.80 -10.38
C ALA A 34 10.73 -11.65 -10.37
N GLY A 35 11.19 -10.40 -10.19
CA GLY A 35 10.33 -9.24 -10.10
C GLY A 35 9.52 -9.19 -8.79
N PHE A 36 8.64 -8.19 -8.70
CA PHE A 36 7.74 -8.02 -7.56
C PHE A 36 6.54 -8.96 -7.65
N ALA A 37 6.12 -9.47 -6.50
CA ALA A 37 4.82 -10.13 -6.32
C ALA A 37 4.30 -9.84 -4.90
N PHE A 38 2.98 -9.78 -4.76
CA PHE A 38 2.34 -9.83 -3.44
C PHE A 38 2.41 -11.27 -2.95
N LYS A 39 3.42 -11.57 -2.12
CA LYS A 39 3.74 -12.94 -1.66
C LYS A 39 2.90 -13.37 -0.46
N HIS A 40 2.26 -12.42 0.22
CA HIS A 40 1.50 -12.65 1.44
C HIS A 40 0.08 -12.15 1.26
N GLU A 41 -0.89 -12.92 1.71
CA GLU A 41 -2.30 -12.58 1.66
C GLU A 41 -2.67 -11.57 2.74
N GLU A 42 -1.97 -11.59 3.88
CA GLU A 42 -2.19 -10.67 4.99
C GLU A 42 -0.87 -10.08 5.47
N PHE A 43 -0.84 -8.78 5.73
CA PHE A 43 0.35 -8.09 6.20
C PHE A 43 0.05 -6.78 6.90
N LEU A 44 0.98 -6.35 7.75
CA LEU A 44 1.00 -5.03 8.36
C LEU A 44 1.48 -3.99 7.33
N LEU A 45 0.96 -2.76 7.38
CA LEU A 45 1.46 -1.65 6.57
C LEU A 45 2.56 -0.92 7.35
N PHE A 46 3.81 -1.06 6.88
CA PHE A 46 4.97 -0.39 7.47
C PHE A 46 5.18 0.96 6.78
N PRO A 47 4.94 2.11 7.45
CA PRO A 47 5.05 3.42 6.83
C PRO A 47 6.50 3.78 6.55
N THR A 48 6.76 4.30 5.34
CA THR A 48 8.05 4.86 4.95
C THR A 48 7.91 6.35 4.65
N PHE A 49 8.93 7.13 4.99
CA PHE A 49 8.88 8.57 4.93
C PHE A 49 9.92 9.12 3.96
N PHE A 50 9.53 10.11 3.15
CA PHE A 50 10.39 10.98 2.37
C PHE A 50 9.66 12.30 2.11
N HIS A 51 10.41 13.38 1.89
CA HIS A 51 9.86 14.75 1.90
C HIS A 51 8.81 15.03 0.81
N GLU A 52 8.90 14.38 -0.34
CA GLU A 52 8.05 14.70 -1.51
C GLU A 52 6.82 13.79 -1.66
N GLN A 53 6.56 12.87 -0.72
CA GLN A 53 5.50 11.87 -0.89
C GLN A 53 4.11 12.49 -1.09
N LEU A 54 3.79 13.57 -0.36
CA LEU A 54 2.49 14.25 -0.51
C LEU A 54 2.35 14.90 -1.90
N ALA A 55 3.41 15.54 -2.39
CA ALA A 55 3.43 16.16 -3.72
C ALA A 55 3.25 15.15 -4.87
N LYS A 56 3.44 13.86 -4.62
CA LYS A 56 3.20 12.76 -5.57
C LYS A 56 1.78 12.18 -5.49
N THR A 57 0.91 12.82 -4.73
CA THR A 57 -0.49 12.42 -4.57
C THR A 57 -1.44 13.53 -5.02
N THR A 58 -2.71 13.18 -5.19
CA THR A 58 -3.81 14.12 -5.46
C THR A 58 -4.43 14.69 -4.19
N LEU A 59 -3.87 14.35 -3.03
CA LEU A 59 -4.32 14.86 -1.74
C LEU A 59 -4.02 16.35 -1.59
N PRO A 60 -4.84 17.10 -0.83
CA PRO A 60 -4.57 18.50 -0.53
C PRO A 60 -3.21 18.70 0.14
N PRO A 61 -2.49 19.82 -0.16
CA PRO A 61 -1.17 20.08 0.43
C PRO A 61 -1.16 20.16 1.96
N GLU A 62 -2.30 20.50 2.56
CA GLU A 62 -2.51 20.55 4.02
C GLU A 62 -2.82 19.21 4.67
N THR A 63 -2.81 18.10 3.88
CA THR A 63 -3.07 16.78 4.43
C THR A 63 -2.02 16.42 5.47
N LEU A 64 -2.47 16.12 6.67
CA LEU A 64 -1.60 15.69 7.76
C LEU A 64 -1.12 14.27 7.51
N ILE A 65 0.18 14.09 7.51
CA ILE A 65 0.85 12.80 7.48
C ILE A 65 1.58 12.67 8.82
N PRO A 66 1.56 11.50 9.48
CA PRO A 66 2.35 11.28 10.67
C PRO A 66 3.82 11.64 10.42
N GLU A 67 4.43 12.32 11.38
CA GLU A 67 5.86 12.62 11.30
C GLU A 67 6.70 11.38 11.64
N PRO A 68 7.83 11.18 10.94
CA PRO A 68 8.73 10.10 11.30
C PRO A 68 9.35 10.36 12.68
N SER A 69 9.41 9.33 13.51
CA SER A 69 10.18 9.34 14.75
C SER A 69 11.53 8.65 14.52
N GLU A 70 12.59 9.15 15.19
CA GLU A 70 13.89 8.49 15.16
C GLU A 70 13.93 7.21 16.01
N GLU A 71 13.09 7.13 17.04
CA GLU A 71 13.09 6.05 18.03
C GLU A 71 12.17 4.91 17.65
N GLU A 72 10.95 5.23 17.16
CA GLU A 72 9.88 4.26 16.94
C GLU A 72 9.12 4.51 15.64
N THR A 73 8.60 3.42 15.08
CA THR A 73 7.64 3.44 13.98
C THR A 73 6.30 2.92 14.48
N GLU A 74 5.25 3.72 14.30
CA GLU A 74 3.89 3.31 14.61
C GLU A 74 3.28 2.55 13.42
N ILE A 75 2.87 1.30 13.65
CA ILE A 75 2.13 0.50 12.69
C ILE A 75 0.65 0.58 13.05
N ARG A 76 -0.15 1.22 12.19
CA ARG A 76 -1.55 1.57 12.46
C ARG A 76 -2.54 0.70 11.70
N TYR A 77 -2.08 0.07 10.60
CA TYR A 77 -2.96 -0.61 9.66
C TYR A 77 -2.41 -1.97 9.24
N ALA A 78 -3.34 -2.86 8.91
CA ALA A 78 -3.09 -4.12 8.25
C ALA A 78 -3.90 -4.21 6.96
N ALA A 79 -3.46 -5.03 6.03
CA ALA A 79 -4.13 -5.30 4.77
C ALA A 79 -4.33 -6.79 4.57
N ALA A 80 -5.50 -7.18 4.04
CA ALA A 80 -5.75 -8.48 3.46
C ALA A 80 -5.95 -8.33 1.95
N VAL A 81 -5.18 -9.07 1.16
CA VAL A 81 -5.25 -9.05 -0.31
C VAL A 81 -6.39 -9.96 -0.77
N GLU A 82 -7.33 -9.41 -1.51
CA GLU A 82 -8.39 -10.22 -2.10
C GLU A 82 -8.03 -10.75 -3.49
N TRP A 83 -7.32 -9.95 -4.28
CA TRP A 83 -6.77 -10.35 -5.57
C TRP A 83 -5.61 -9.43 -5.99
N THR A 84 -4.82 -9.94 -6.93
CA THR A 84 -3.72 -9.19 -7.56
C THR A 84 -3.76 -9.36 -9.06
N GLN A 85 -3.32 -8.34 -9.79
CA GLN A 85 -3.19 -8.39 -11.24
C GLN A 85 -1.98 -7.59 -11.71
N LEU A 86 -1.25 -8.13 -12.68
CA LEU A 86 -0.29 -7.34 -13.46
C LEU A 86 -1.06 -6.61 -14.56
N VAL A 87 -1.00 -5.27 -14.53
CA VAL A 87 -1.64 -4.40 -15.53
C VAL A 87 -0.57 -3.84 -16.45
N THR A 88 -0.64 -4.22 -17.72
CA THR A 88 0.31 -3.83 -18.79
C THR A 88 -0.31 -2.86 -19.81
N ASP A 89 -1.52 -2.41 -19.56
CA ASP A 89 -2.22 -1.40 -20.36
C ASP A 89 -2.34 -0.11 -19.55
N LEU A 90 -1.64 0.94 -19.97
CA LEU A 90 -1.66 2.24 -19.31
C LEU A 90 -3.05 2.88 -19.33
N GLY A 91 -3.87 2.60 -20.36
CA GLY A 91 -5.24 3.07 -20.45
C GLY A 91 -6.16 2.45 -19.38
N LEU A 92 -5.90 1.20 -18.98
CA LEU A 92 -6.60 0.57 -17.85
C LEU A 92 -6.18 1.21 -16.52
N ILE A 93 -4.89 1.51 -16.35
CA ILE A 93 -4.40 2.16 -15.14
C ILE A 93 -5.05 3.54 -14.94
N ALA A 94 -5.23 4.31 -16.00
CA ALA A 94 -5.91 5.61 -15.93
C ALA A 94 -7.36 5.50 -15.41
N LYS A 95 -8.03 4.36 -15.61
CA LYS A 95 -9.38 4.10 -15.07
C LYS A 95 -9.40 3.79 -13.59
N LEU A 96 -8.25 3.42 -13.01
CA LEU A 96 -8.14 3.09 -11.58
C LEU A 96 -7.98 4.31 -10.67
N ARG A 97 -7.92 5.52 -11.23
CA ARG A 97 -7.65 6.77 -10.51
C ARG A 97 -8.59 7.07 -9.33
N GLU A 98 -9.80 6.55 -9.35
CA GLU A 98 -10.77 6.73 -8.26
C GLU A 98 -10.51 5.81 -7.05
N PHE A 99 -9.58 4.86 -7.21
CA PHE A 99 -9.28 3.86 -6.20
C PHE A 99 -7.93 4.07 -5.51
N HIS A 100 -7.19 5.13 -5.92
CA HIS A 100 -5.89 5.49 -5.32
C HIS A 100 -5.68 7.00 -5.34
N VAL A 101 -4.76 7.48 -4.50
CA VAL A 101 -4.43 8.90 -4.35
C VAL A 101 -3.14 9.31 -5.08
N LEU A 102 -2.47 8.42 -5.80
CA LEU A 102 -1.26 8.76 -6.54
C LEU A 102 -1.58 9.70 -7.72
N GLN A 103 -0.68 10.65 -7.99
CA GLN A 103 -0.75 11.43 -9.22
C GLN A 103 -0.53 10.55 -10.45
N HIS A 104 -1.13 10.93 -11.57
CA HIS A 104 -0.98 10.20 -12.83
C HIS A 104 0.49 10.05 -13.25
N SER A 105 1.27 11.12 -13.16
CA SER A 105 2.72 11.09 -13.43
C SER A 105 3.50 10.11 -12.57
N GLU A 106 3.10 9.92 -11.30
CA GLU A 106 3.74 8.94 -10.43
C GLU A 106 3.39 7.50 -10.84
N VAL A 107 2.15 7.27 -11.26
CA VAL A 107 1.72 5.95 -11.75
C VAL A 107 2.38 5.62 -13.09
N GLU A 108 2.49 6.59 -14.00
CA GLU A 108 3.23 6.44 -15.26
C GLU A 108 4.71 6.15 -15.01
N ALA A 109 5.34 6.90 -14.08
CA ALA A 109 6.73 6.65 -13.71
C ALA A 109 6.95 5.23 -13.17
N ARG A 110 6.01 4.71 -12.36
CA ARG A 110 6.04 3.31 -11.90
C ARG A 110 5.86 2.33 -13.06
N PHE A 111 4.96 2.62 -13.99
CA PHE A 111 4.66 1.76 -15.14
C PHE A 111 5.87 1.56 -16.03
N HIS A 112 6.59 2.64 -16.33
CA HIS A 112 7.76 2.64 -17.22
C HIS A 112 9.10 2.44 -16.50
N TYR A 113 9.10 2.20 -15.19
CA TYR A 113 10.34 2.16 -14.38
C TYR A 113 11.33 1.08 -14.83
N ASP A 114 10.85 -0.07 -15.32
CA ASP A 114 11.67 -1.21 -15.72
C ASP A 114 10.90 -2.09 -16.71
N GLU A 115 11.61 -2.91 -17.48
CA GLU A 115 11.02 -3.86 -18.43
C GLU A 115 10.71 -5.24 -17.78
N PRO A 116 9.59 -5.86 -18.14
CA PRO A 116 8.52 -5.37 -19.03
C PRO A 116 7.69 -4.26 -18.36
N GLU A 117 7.19 -3.33 -19.20
CA GLU A 117 6.30 -2.27 -18.70
C GLU A 117 5.05 -2.85 -18.02
N GLY A 118 4.56 -2.13 -17.00
CA GLY A 118 3.39 -2.54 -16.24
C GLY A 118 3.53 -2.32 -14.75
N VAL A 119 2.45 -2.49 -14.01
CA VAL A 119 2.42 -2.43 -12.55
C VAL A 119 1.59 -3.56 -11.96
N HIS A 120 1.99 -4.04 -10.81
CA HIS A 120 1.16 -4.93 -10.00
C HIS A 120 0.13 -4.12 -9.22
N VAL A 121 -1.12 -4.47 -9.36
CA VAL A 121 -2.25 -3.91 -8.63
C VAL A 121 -2.77 -4.97 -7.68
N ALA A 122 -2.89 -4.63 -6.40
CA ALA A 122 -3.58 -5.45 -5.42
C ALA A 122 -4.82 -4.73 -4.93
N PHE A 123 -5.98 -5.36 -4.94
CA PHE A 123 -7.15 -4.91 -4.21
C PHE A 123 -7.09 -5.47 -2.80
N VAL A 124 -7.23 -4.58 -1.82
CA VAL A 124 -6.98 -4.90 -0.42
C VAL A 124 -8.13 -4.47 0.48
N ARG A 125 -8.44 -5.30 1.47
CA ARG A 125 -9.24 -4.92 2.62
C ARG A 125 -8.33 -4.39 3.70
N ILE A 126 -8.63 -3.21 4.22
CA ILE A 126 -7.81 -2.54 5.22
C ILE A 126 -8.47 -2.62 6.59
N TYR A 127 -7.63 -2.87 7.58
CA TYR A 127 -8.02 -2.91 8.99
C TYR A 127 -7.16 -1.91 9.78
N ARG A 128 -7.81 -1.20 10.70
CA ARG A 128 -7.12 -0.44 11.75
C ARG A 128 -6.74 -1.39 12.87
N LEU A 129 -5.53 -1.22 13.38
CA LEU A 129 -5.03 -1.95 14.55
C LEU A 129 -5.46 -1.23 15.84
N GLU A 130 -6.05 -1.94 16.76
CA GLU A 130 -6.47 -1.40 18.06
C GLU A 130 -5.97 -2.31 19.20
N PRO A 131 -4.97 -1.83 19.97
CA PRO A 131 -4.17 -0.62 19.76
C PRO A 131 -3.22 -0.72 18.58
N SER A 132 -2.69 0.43 18.09
CA SER A 132 -1.57 0.45 17.14
C SER A 132 -0.32 -0.20 17.74
N ILE A 133 0.57 -0.70 16.89
CA ILE A 133 1.82 -1.34 17.31
C ILE A 133 2.94 -0.30 17.30
N GLN A 134 3.59 -0.08 18.43
CA GLN A 134 4.80 0.74 18.54
C GLN A 134 6.01 -0.16 18.34
N LEU A 135 6.76 0.06 17.26
CA LEU A 135 7.90 -0.73 16.88
C LEU A 135 9.17 0.10 17.01
N LYS A 136 10.11 -0.35 17.86
CA LYS A 136 11.41 0.30 17.98
C LYS A 136 12.16 0.26 16.65
N ASN A 137 12.70 1.40 16.22
CA ASN A 137 13.45 1.49 14.99
C ASN A 137 14.76 0.71 15.07
N GLU A 138 14.97 -0.19 14.12
CA GLU A 138 16.17 -0.98 14.00
C GLU A 138 16.70 -0.91 12.56
N LYS A 139 18.03 -0.97 12.40
CA LYS A 139 18.71 -0.96 11.09
C LYS A 139 18.18 -2.05 10.15
N LYS A 140 17.75 -3.19 10.70
CA LYS A 140 17.21 -4.31 9.91
C LYS A 140 15.91 -3.96 9.15
N TYR A 141 15.16 -2.92 9.57
CA TYR A 141 13.95 -2.45 8.89
C TYR A 141 14.25 -1.45 7.78
N GLY A 142 15.48 -0.99 7.65
CA GLY A 142 15.94 -0.11 6.58
C GLY A 142 16.08 -0.81 5.22
N GLY A 143 16.59 -0.06 4.23
CA GLY A 143 16.88 -0.57 2.87
C GLY A 143 15.67 -0.66 1.94
N CYS A 144 15.95 -1.01 0.67
CA CYS A 144 14.98 -0.95 -0.44
C CYS A 144 14.17 -2.25 -0.64
N ARG A 145 13.91 -3.01 0.42
CA ARG A 145 13.07 -4.21 0.35
C ARG A 145 11.61 -3.87 0.61
N SER A 146 10.69 -4.55 -0.06
CA SER A 146 9.24 -4.35 0.12
C SER A 146 8.68 -5.08 1.33
N TRP A 147 9.29 -6.19 1.74
CA TRP A 147 8.80 -7.06 2.80
C TRP A 147 9.73 -7.08 4.01
N LEU A 148 9.14 -7.10 5.19
CA LEU A 148 9.82 -7.17 6.49
C LEU A 148 9.19 -8.24 7.36
N ASP A 149 10.03 -8.89 8.18
CA ASP A 149 9.58 -9.71 9.29
C ASP A 149 9.65 -8.88 10.57
N LEU A 150 8.51 -8.72 11.23
CA LEU A 150 8.37 -8.00 12.49
C LEU A 150 8.17 -9.00 13.65
N PRO A 151 8.43 -8.59 14.89
CA PRO A 151 8.00 -9.36 16.06
C PRO A 151 6.50 -9.61 16.03
N GLU A 152 6.08 -10.75 16.53
CA GLU A 152 4.65 -11.02 16.72
C GLU A 152 4.06 -10.04 17.75
N SER A 153 2.91 -9.49 17.43
CA SER A 153 2.12 -8.64 18.33
C SER A 153 0.87 -9.39 18.75
N GLU A 154 0.66 -9.48 20.06
CA GLU A 154 -0.50 -10.10 20.66
C GLU A 154 -1.52 -9.03 21.12
N GLY A 155 -2.79 -9.43 21.23
CA GLY A 155 -3.82 -8.56 21.81
C GLY A 155 -4.24 -7.38 20.93
N VAL A 156 -3.93 -7.41 19.63
CA VAL A 156 -4.32 -6.36 18.69
C VAL A 156 -5.59 -6.77 17.95
N ALA A 157 -6.64 -5.97 18.09
CA ALA A 157 -7.88 -6.15 17.33
C ALA A 157 -7.76 -5.53 15.93
N LEU A 158 -8.44 -6.14 14.95
CA LEU A 158 -8.53 -5.67 13.57
C LEU A 158 -9.93 -5.08 13.32
N VAL A 159 -10.00 -3.78 13.10
CA VAL A 159 -11.27 -3.07 12.84
C VAL A 159 -11.31 -2.65 11.38
N SER A 160 -12.30 -3.16 10.62
CA SER A 160 -12.46 -2.81 9.20
C SER A 160 -12.58 -1.30 8.98
N VAL A 161 -11.81 -0.76 8.05
CA VAL A 161 -11.85 0.66 7.68
C VAL A 161 -13.10 1.00 6.87
N LEU A 162 -13.47 0.15 5.92
CA LEU A 162 -14.70 0.28 5.15
C LEU A 162 -15.76 -0.71 5.64
N SER A 163 -17.02 -0.35 5.51
CA SER A 163 -18.12 -1.29 5.67
C SER A 163 -18.05 -2.41 4.63
N ASP A 164 -18.67 -3.57 4.92
CA ASP A 164 -18.72 -4.68 3.98
C ASP A 164 -19.41 -4.30 2.66
N GLU A 165 -20.44 -3.47 2.74
CA GLU A 165 -21.17 -2.96 1.58
C GLU A 165 -20.28 -2.10 0.67
N GLU A 166 -19.59 -1.10 1.24
CA GLU A 166 -18.72 -0.20 0.47
C GLU A 166 -17.51 -0.95 -0.09
N HIS A 167 -16.92 -1.85 0.67
CA HIS A 167 -15.82 -2.68 0.22
C HIS A 167 -16.25 -3.56 -0.97
N THR A 168 -17.42 -4.23 -0.87
CA THR A 168 -17.98 -5.05 -1.95
C THR A 168 -18.28 -4.21 -3.19
N ARG A 169 -18.88 -3.03 -3.03
CA ARG A 169 -19.15 -2.10 -4.13
C ARG A 169 -17.87 -1.75 -4.90
N ARG A 170 -16.81 -1.38 -4.19
CA ARG A 170 -15.51 -1.07 -4.82
C ARG A 170 -14.90 -2.27 -5.52
N ARG A 171 -14.97 -3.44 -4.91
CA ARG A 171 -14.49 -4.68 -5.52
C ARG A 171 -15.15 -4.96 -6.86
N GLU A 172 -16.48 -4.92 -6.93
CA GLU A 172 -17.22 -5.21 -8.15
C GLU A 172 -16.95 -4.15 -9.25
N LEU A 173 -16.84 -2.88 -8.88
CA LEU A 173 -16.45 -1.83 -9.81
C LEU A 173 -15.06 -2.07 -10.41
N LEU A 174 -14.07 -2.38 -9.56
CA LEU A 174 -12.69 -2.65 -9.99
C LEU A 174 -12.60 -3.89 -10.87
N LYS A 175 -13.29 -4.98 -10.51
CA LYS A 175 -13.36 -6.18 -11.34
C LYS A 175 -13.92 -5.86 -12.72
N GLY A 176 -15.03 -5.12 -12.79
CA GLY A 176 -15.63 -4.68 -14.05
C GLY A 176 -14.67 -3.85 -14.91
N LEU A 177 -13.88 -2.95 -14.31
CA LEU A 177 -12.90 -2.12 -15.00
C LEU A 177 -11.72 -2.93 -15.55
N LEU A 178 -11.30 -3.96 -14.83
CA LEU A 178 -10.15 -4.80 -15.18
C LEU A 178 -10.53 -6.05 -15.99
N GLY A 179 -11.83 -6.33 -16.16
CA GLY A 179 -12.32 -7.50 -16.88
C GLY A 179 -12.11 -8.82 -16.11
N LEU A 180 -12.18 -8.78 -14.77
CA LEU A 180 -12.02 -9.94 -13.86
C LEU A 180 -13.37 -10.60 -13.51
#